data_9599c668e55f78843e4cdc6da70aac02
#
_entry.id   9599c668e55f78843e4cdc6da70aac02
#
_cell.length_a   1.000
_cell.length_b   1.000
_cell.length_c   1.000
_cell.angle_alpha   90.00
_cell.angle_beta   90.00
_cell.angle_gamma   90.00
#
_symmetry.space_group_name_H-M   'P 1'
#
loop_
_entity.id
_entity.type
_entity.pdbx_description
1 polymer ?
#
loop_
_entity_poly.entity_id
_entity_poly.type
_entity_poly.pdbx_seq_one_letter_code
_entity_poly.pdbx_strand_id
1 'polypeptide(L)'
;MHNPSDIQPAPHLYALIPCAGCGSRAGTSIPKQYQPVAGLAMIWHTLSAFAACASIRRILLVLAPQDSWFARHSPPYDLDMHPVIPAYVGGNSRAESVRNGLLHLQAHGAQPHDWVLVHDAARCLITPQQIAQLIDACRNDRVGGLLALPLSDTLKAQATQPPQQDDGPRVDATLARNDKWLAQTPQM
;
A
#
# COMPACT_ATOMS: atom_id res chain seq x y z
N MET A 1 -27.22 31.11 13.63
CA MET A 1 -27.98 30.53 12.51
C MET A 1 -26.95 29.75 11.67
N HIS A 2 -26.95 28.41 11.75
CA HIS A 2 -26.11 27.59 10.91
C HIS A 2 -26.70 27.54 9.51
N ASN A 3 -25.90 27.88 8.53
CA ASN A 3 -26.31 27.87 7.11
C ASN A 3 -26.47 26.40 6.66
N PRO A 4 -27.60 25.96 6.08
CA PRO A 4 -27.81 24.57 5.66
C PRO A 4 -26.88 24.10 4.53
N SER A 5 -26.08 25.01 3.96
CA SER A 5 -25.13 24.72 2.83
C SER A 5 -23.78 24.15 3.24
N ASP A 6 -23.48 23.96 4.53
CA ASP A 6 -22.18 23.47 5.00
C ASP A 6 -22.12 21.95 5.29
N ILE A 7 -23.09 21.16 4.81
CA ILE A 7 -23.00 19.70 4.91
C ILE A 7 -22.03 19.23 3.82
N GLN A 8 -20.76 19.12 4.17
CA GLN A 8 -19.81 18.42 3.28
C GLN A 8 -20.28 16.98 3.09
N PRO A 9 -20.28 16.46 1.85
CA PRO A 9 -20.62 15.07 1.61
C PRO A 9 -19.66 14.17 2.40
N ALA A 10 -20.14 13.01 2.83
CA ALA A 10 -19.30 12.03 3.51
C ALA A 10 -18.09 11.68 2.63
N PRO A 11 -16.88 11.58 3.22
CA PRO A 11 -15.67 11.29 2.45
C PRO A 11 -15.77 9.92 1.78
N HIS A 12 -15.35 9.85 0.53
CA HIS A 12 -15.19 8.59 -0.18
C HIS A 12 -13.90 7.89 0.22
N LEU A 13 -13.89 6.57 0.07
CA LEU A 13 -12.73 5.73 0.34
C LEU A 13 -12.17 5.19 -0.98
N TYR A 14 -10.88 5.38 -1.19
CA TYR A 14 -10.12 4.85 -2.31
C TYR A 14 -9.04 3.92 -1.81
N ALA A 15 -8.67 2.92 -2.61
CA ALA A 15 -7.43 2.19 -2.41
C ALA A 15 -6.42 2.62 -3.47
N LEU A 16 -5.15 2.78 -3.09
CA LEU A 16 -4.04 3.07 -3.97
C LEU A 16 -2.98 1.98 -3.79
N ILE A 17 -2.72 1.22 -4.85
CA ILE A 17 -1.79 0.09 -4.84
C ILE A 17 -0.59 0.43 -5.73
N PRO A 18 0.54 0.91 -5.18
CA PRO A 18 1.76 1.12 -5.95
C PRO A 18 2.32 -0.22 -6.41
N CYS A 19 2.45 -0.37 -7.72
CA CYS A 19 2.84 -1.60 -8.41
C CYS A 19 3.90 -1.34 -9.49
N ALA A 20 4.61 -0.20 -9.44
CA ALA A 20 5.59 0.20 -10.46
C ALA A 20 7.00 -0.37 -10.25
N GLY A 21 7.25 -1.10 -9.15
CA GLY A 21 8.55 -1.67 -8.84
C GLY A 21 8.91 -2.84 -9.75
N CYS A 22 10.12 -2.81 -10.32
CA CYS A 22 10.65 -3.92 -11.12
C CYS A 22 11.12 -5.13 -10.31
N GLY A 23 11.16 -5.03 -8.96
CA GLY A 23 11.58 -6.15 -8.10
C GLY A 23 13.04 -6.57 -8.28
N SER A 24 13.93 -5.66 -8.68
CA SER A 24 15.34 -5.92 -9.01
C SER A 24 16.12 -6.73 -7.97
N ARG A 25 15.67 -6.70 -6.70
CA ARG A 25 16.27 -7.50 -5.62
C ARG A 25 15.90 -9.00 -5.68
N ALA A 26 14.88 -9.37 -6.44
CA ALA A 26 14.39 -10.77 -6.50
C ALA A 26 15.13 -11.61 -7.54
N GLY A 27 15.98 -11.01 -8.40
CA GLY A 27 16.79 -11.73 -9.39
C GLY A 27 16.00 -12.50 -10.46
N THR A 28 14.71 -12.22 -10.61
CA THR A 28 13.81 -12.92 -11.54
C THR A 28 13.45 -12.05 -12.73
N SER A 29 13.19 -12.69 -13.88
CA SER A 29 12.72 -12.02 -15.11
C SER A 29 11.28 -11.51 -15.01
N ILE A 30 10.50 -12.04 -14.08
CA ILE A 30 9.10 -11.65 -13.82
C ILE A 30 9.08 -10.73 -12.61
N PRO A 31 8.51 -9.52 -12.69
CA PRO A 31 8.38 -8.63 -11.54
C PRO A 31 7.62 -9.32 -10.39
N LYS A 32 8.08 -9.08 -9.14
CA LYS A 32 7.62 -9.81 -7.95
C LYS A 32 6.09 -9.88 -7.82
N GLN A 33 5.40 -8.79 -8.11
CA GLN A 33 3.95 -8.71 -8.00
C GLN A 33 3.18 -9.61 -8.98
N TYR A 34 3.83 -10.06 -10.05
CA TYR A 34 3.25 -10.97 -11.03
C TYR A 34 3.68 -12.43 -10.83
N GLN A 35 4.54 -12.72 -9.84
CA GLN A 35 4.90 -14.08 -9.51
C GLN A 35 3.70 -14.83 -8.92
N PRO A 36 3.52 -16.12 -9.27
CA PRO A 36 2.39 -16.91 -8.80
C PRO A 36 2.56 -17.27 -7.31
N VAL A 37 1.50 -17.09 -6.55
CA VAL A 37 1.31 -17.58 -5.18
C VAL A 37 0.02 -18.39 -5.17
N ALA A 38 0.08 -19.64 -4.76
CA ALA A 38 -1.07 -20.56 -4.78
C ALA A 38 -1.82 -20.57 -6.14
N GLY A 39 -1.07 -20.54 -7.25
CA GLY A 39 -1.62 -20.63 -8.61
C GLY A 39 -2.12 -19.31 -9.20
N LEU A 40 -2.05 -18.20 -8.48
CA LEU A 40 -2.53 -16.90 -8.89
C LEU A 40 -1.42 -15.84 -8.74
N ALA A 41 -1.31 -14.88 -9.67
CA ALA A 41 -0.33 -13.82 -9.53
C ALA A 41 -0.58 -13.03 -8.22
N MET A 42 0.50 -12.73 -7.50
CA MET A 42 0.48 -12.12 -6.16
C MET A 42 -0.42 -10.87 -6.08
N ILE A 43 -0.40 -10.05 -7.13
CA ILE A 43 -1.21 -8.82 -7.20
C ILE A 43 -2.72 -9.11 -7.09
N TRP A 44 -3.19 -10.23 -7.63
CA TRP A 44 -4.62 -10.56 -7.63
C TRP A 44 -5.14 -10.91 -6.23
N HIS A 45 -4.31 -11.53 -5.37
CA HIS A 45 -4.68 -11.74 -3.98
C HIS A 45 -4.91 -10.40 -3.27
N THR A 46 -4.01 -9.44 -3.50
CA THR A 46 -4.13 -8.08 -2.94
C THR A 46 -5.39 -7.38 -3.46
N LEU A 47 -5.57 -7.33 -4.78
CA LEU A 47 -6.71 -6.64 -5.40
C LEU A 47 -8.05 -7.24 -4.95
N SER A 48 -8.12 -8.57 -4.82
CA SER A 48 -9.31 -9.27 -4.35
C SER A 48 -9.69 -8.92 -2.92
N ALA A 49 -8.70 -8.83 -2.03
CA ALA A 49 -8.96 -8.44 -0.65
C ALA A 49 -9.56 -7.04 -0.55
N PHE A 50 -9.08 -6.09 -1.38
CA PHE A 50 -9.64 -4.74 -1.43
C PHE A 50 -10.99 -4.69 -2.16
N ALA A 51 -11.17 -5.45 -3.23
CA ALA A 51 -12.44 -5.53 -3.97
C ALA A 51 -13.57 -6.11 -3.12
N ALA A 52 -13.26 -6.98 -2.17
CA ALA A 52 -14.25 -7.52 -1.23
C ALA A 52 -14.72 -6.50 -0.16
N CYS A 53 -14.13 -5.29 -0.10
CA CYS A 53 -14.52 -4.23 0.84
C CYS A 53 -15.51 -3.26 0.19
N ALA A 54 -16.80 -3.43 0.44
CA ALA A 54 -17.88 -2.63 -0.15
C ALA A 54 -17.78 -1.12 0.09
N SER A 55 -17.07 -0.68 1.13
CA SER A 55 -16.83 0.74 1.43
C SER A 55 -15.82 1.41 0.50
N ILE A 56 -14.99 0.66 -0.22
CA ILE A 56 -13.99 1.20 -1.13
C ILE A 56 -14.66 1.52 -2.47
N ARG A 57 -14.61 2.79 -2.85
CA ARG A 57 -15.24 3.28 -4.08
C ARG A 57 -14.50 2.86 -5.35
N ARG A 58 -13.17 2.91 -5.32
CA ARG A 58 -12.28 2.55 -6.45
C ARG A 58 -10.94 2.08 -5.95
N ILE A 59 -10.29 1.22 -6.73
CA ILE A 59 -8.94 0.73 -6.49
C ILE A 59 -8.05 1.24 -7.62
N LEU A 60 -7.15 2.17 -7.33
CA LEU A 60 -6.15 2.66 -8.27
C LEU A 60 -4.92 1.80 -8.21
N LEU A 61 -4.59 1.12 -9.31
CA LEU A 61 -3.37 0.35 -9.46
C LEU A 61 -2.33 1.20 -10.20
N VAL A 62 -1.28 1.63 -9.51
CA VAL A 62 -0.23 2.48 -10.09
C VAL A 62 0.86 1.61 -10.68
N LEU A 63 0.91 1.52 -12.00
CA LEU A 63 1.84 0.73 -12.79
C LEU A 63 3.00 1.57 -13.31
N ALA A 64 4.12 0.93 -13.61
CA ALA A 64 5.20 1.59 -14.35
C ALA A 64 4.70 2.03 -15.74
N PRO A 65 5.20 3.15 -16.30
CA PRO A 65 4.76 3.62 -17.63
C PRO A 65 4.92 2.57 -18.73
N GLN A 66 5.90 1.68 -18.62
CA GLN A 66 6.18 0.62 -19.59
C GLN A 66 5.69 -0.77 -19.13
N ASP A 67 4.84 -0.85 -18.10
CA ASP A 67 4.33 -2.15 -17.64
C ASP A 67 3.51 -2.82 -18.75
N SER A 68 3.97 -4.00 -19.15
CA SER A 68 3.29 -4.85 -20.13
C SER A 68 2.76 -6.15 -19.49
N TRP A 69 3.00 -6.35 -18.20
CA TRP A 69 2.65 -7.58 -17.49
C TRP A 69 1.19 -7.58 -17.07
N PHE A 70 0.68 -6.46 -16.58
CA PHE A 70 -0.69 -6.38 -16.09
C PHE A 70 -1.71 -6.77 -17.15
N ALA A 71 -1.56 -6.27 -18.38
CA ALA A 71 -2.45 -6.59 -19.48
C ALA A 71 -2.44 -8.08 -19.90
N ARG A 72 -1.38 -8.81 -19.57
CA ARG A 72 -1.24 -10.25 -19.87
C ARG A 72 -1.85 -11.17 -18.82
N HIS A 73 -2.20 -10.62 -17.66
CA HIS A 73 -2.77 -11.36 -16.54
C HIS A 73 -4.24 -10.99 -16.43
N SER A 74 -5.12 -11.83 -16.92
CA SER A 74 -6.56 -11.63 -16.72
C SER A 74 -6.93 -11.72 -15.24
N PRO A 75 -7.87 -10.91 -14.77
CA PRO A 75 -8.40 -11.08 -13.43
C PRO A 75 -9.06 -12.46 -13.31
N PRO A 76 -8.87 -13.16 -12.19
CA PRO A 76 -9.42 -14.51 -11.99
C PRO A 76 -10.94 -14.51 -11.72
N TYR A 77 -11.53 -13.33 -11.51
CA TYR A 77 -12.93 -13.14 -11.19
C TYR A 77 -13.43 -11.79 -11.69
N ASP A 78 -14.73 -11.65 -11.69
CA ASP A 78 -15.42 -10.41 -12.00
C ASP A 78 -15.15 -9.38 -10.89
N LEU A 79 -14.45 -8.30 -11.23
CA LEU A 79 -14.20 -7.16 -10.34
C LEU A 79 -15.22 -6.02 -10.56
N ASP A 80 -16.37 -6.31 -11.21
CA ASP A 80 -17.37 -5.28 -11.57
C ASP A 80 -17.90 -4.47 -10.39
N MET A 81 -17.95 -5.06 -9.19
CA MET A 81 -18.40 -4.36 -7.99
C MET A 81 -17.44 -3.23 -7.56
N HIS A 82 -16.13 -3.39 -7.80
CA HIS A 82 -15.10 -2.40 -7.48
C HIS A 82 -14.06 -2.38 -8.61
N PRO A 83 -14.25 -1.58 -9.67
CA PRO A 83 -13.36 -1.57 -10.81
C PRO A 83 -11.94 -1.17 -10.39
N VAL A 84 -10.99 -2.05 -10.70
CA VAL A 84 -9.58 -1.72 -10.64
C VAL A 84 -9.24 -0.83 -11.83
N ILE A 85 -8.71 0.35 -11.54
CA ILE A 85 -8.30 1.31 -12.56
C ILE A 85 -6.77 1.27 -12.66
N PRO A 86 -6.21 0.71 -13.73
CA PRO A 86 -4.78 0.79 -13.97
C PRO A 86 -4.39 2.20 -14.38
N ALA A 87 -3.36 2.76 -13.74
CA ALA A 87 -2.78 4.06 -14.07
C ALA A 87 -1.27 3.90 -14.27
N TYR A 88 -0.79 4.15 -15.48
CA TYR A 88 0.61 4.00 -15.89
C TYR A 88 1.43 5.26 -15.54
N VAL A 89 1.36 5.66 -14.27
CA VAL A 89 1.97 6.88 -13.73
C VAL A 89 3.03 6.61 -12.66
N GLY A 90 3.49 5.37 -12.55
CA GLY A 90 4.51 4.98 -11.59
C GLY A 90 5.80 5.78 -11.74
N GLY A 91 6.45 6.07 -10.61
CA GLY A 91 7.71 6.80 -10.55
C GLY A 91 8.89 5.89 -10.20
N ASN A 92 10.07 6.50 -10.02
CA ASN A 92 11.32 5.80 -9.73
C ASN A 92 11.41 5.27 -8.29
N SER A 93 10.50 5.68 -7.43
CA SER A 93 10.41 5.24 -6.04
C SER A 93 8.97 4.93 -5.65
N ARG A 94 8.80 4.20 -4.52
CA ARG A 94 7.47 3.97 -3.93
C ARG A 94 6.77 5.30 -3.59
N ALA A 95 7.50 6.23 -2.98
CA ALA A 95 6.95 7.53 -2.61
C ALA A 95 6.49 8.34 -3.83
N GLU A 96 7.28 8.33 -4.91
CA GLU A 96 6.91 8.99 -6.16
C GLU A 96 5.70 8.34 -6.81
N SER A 97 5.63 7.01 -6.84
CA SER A 97 4.48 6.27 -7.36
C SER A 97 3.20 6.57 -6.57
N VAL A 98 3.29 6.64 -5.23
CA VAL A 98 2.16 7.02 -4.38
C VAL A 98 1.74 8.46 -4.67
N ARG A 99 2.68 9.41 -4.71
CA ARG A 99 2.40 10.81 -5.03
C ARG A 99 1.69 10.95 -6.38
N ASN A 100 2.21 10.30 -7.42
CA ASN A 100 1.62 10.35 -8.76
C ASN A 100 0.22 9.73 -8.78
N GLY A 101 0.01 8.64 -8.05
CA GLY A 101 -1.29 8.02 -7.89
C GLY A 101 -2.30 8.92 -7.17
N LEU A 102 -1.90 9.63 -6.10
CA LEU A 102 -2.75 10.60 -5.41
C LEU A 102 -3.16 11.76 -6.34
N LEU A 103 -2.21 12.30 -7.10
CA LEU A 103 -2.48 13.33 -8.11
C LEU A 103 -3.43 12.81 -9.20
N HIS A 104 -3.28 11.56 -9.61
CA HIS A 104 -4.18 10.92 -10.57
C HIS A 104 -5.60 10.79 -10.00
N LEU A 105 -5.77 10.32 -8.75
CA LEU A 105 -7.07 10.26 -8.09
C LEU A 105 -7.74 11.64 -8.03
N GLN A 106 -7.00 12.67 -7.63
CA GLN A 106 -7.49 14.05 -7.53
C GLN A 106 -7.94 14.57 -8.90
N ALA A 107 -7.16 14.36 -9.96
CA ALA A 107 -7.52 14.72 -11.33
C ALA A 107 -8.78 14.00 -11.85
N HIS A 108 -9.14 12.85 -11.24
CA HIS A 108 -10.30 12.04 -11.61
C HIS A 108 -11.43 12.09 -10.56
N GLY A 109 -11.48 13.17 -9.78
CA GLY A 109 -12.63 13.53 -8.96
C GLY A 109 -12.54 13.17 -7.48
N ALA A 110 -11.41 12.64 -6.98
CA ALA A 110 -11.20 12.53 -5.55
C ALA A 110 -11.03 13.92 -4.92
N GLN A 111 -11.67 14.12 -3.78
CA GLN A 111 -11.68 15.40 -3.07
C GLN A 111 -10.61 15.42 -1.96
N PRO A 112 -10.13 16.59 -1.52
CA PRO A 112 -9.11 16.69 -0.48
C PRO A 112 -9.50 16.09 0.87
N HIS A 113 -10.79 15.88 1.12
CA HIS A 113 -11.32 15.28 2.35
C HIS A 113 -11.60 13.78 2.21
N ASP A 114 -11.37 13.19 1.03
CA ASP A 114 -11.53 11.75 0.82
C ASP A 114 -10.37 10.97 1.44
N TRP A 115 -10.64 9.73 1.83
CA TRP A 115 -9.65 8.83 2.39
C TRP A 115 -9.00 7.96 1.32
N VAL A 116 -7.69 7.76 1.44
CA VAL A 116 -6.95 6.88 0.53
C VAL A 116 -6.15 5.85 1.35
N LEU A 117 -6.50 4.57 1.18
CA LEU A 117 -5.74 3.45 1.74
C LEU A 117 -4.59 3.09 0.80
N VAL A 118 -3.36 3.34 1.23
CA VAL A 118 -2.16 2.99 0.46
C VAL A 118 -1.64 1.63 0.89
N HIS A 119 -1.58 0.67 -0.05
CA HIS A 119 -1.16 -0.70 0.24
C HIS A 119 -0.18 -1.26 -0.79
N ASP A 120 0.85 -1.96 -0.33
CA ASP A 120 1.89 -2.53 -1.20
C ASP A 120 1.37 -3.74 -1.99
N ALA A 121 1.52 -3.72 -3.33
CA ALA A 121 1.05 -4.78 -4.24
C ALA A 121 1.52 -6.19 -3.86
N ALA A 122 2.71 -6.31 -3.27
CA ALA A 122 3.32 -7.59 -2.91
C ALA A 122 3.06 -8.03 -1.45
N ARG A 123 2.16 -7.36 -0.72
CA ARG A 123 1.70 -7.78 0.62
C ARG A 123 0.36 -8.51 0.52
N CYS A 124 0.37 -9.63 -0.18
CA CYS A 124 -0.83 -10.34 -0.65
C CYS A 124 -1.62 -11.11 0.43
N LEU A 125 -1.16 -11.10 1.69
CA LEU A 125 -1.84 -11.80 2.80
C LEU A 125 -2.78 -10.87 3.59
N ILE A 126 -3.00 -9.65 3.16
CA ILE A 126 -4.01 -8.76 3.73
C ILE A 126 -5.40 -9.37 3.56
N THR A 127 -6.24 -9.25 4.58
CA THR A 127 -7.61 -9.76 4.53
C THR A 127 -8.64 -8.62 4.48
N PRO A 128 -9.83 -8.85 3.90
CA PRO A 128 -10.92 -7.85 3.90
C PRO A 128 -11.28 -7.39 5.32
N GLN A 129 -11.20 -8.29 6.30
CA GLN A 129 -11.49 -7.98 7.71
C GLN A 129 -10.49 -6.98 8.29
N GLN A 130 -9.20 -7.16 8.00
CA GLN A 130 -8.16 -6.22 8.46
C GLN A 130 -8.32 -4.84 7.81
N ILE A 131 -8.69 -4.80 6.53
CA ILE A 131 -8.97 -3.54 5.82
C ILE A 131 -10.17 -2.84 6.47
N ALA A 132 -11.26 -3.56 6.70
CA ALA A 132 -12.47 -3.03 7.34
C ALA A 132 -12.18 -2.51 8.76
N GLN A 133 -11.41 -3.25 9.56
CA GLN A 133 -11.00 -2.82 10.91
C GLN A 133 -10.20 -1.50 10.89
N LEU A 134 -9.28 -1.33 9.94
CA LEU A 134 -8.54 -0.08 9.80
C LEU A 134 -9.47 1.08 9.42
N ILE A 135 -10.35 0.86 8.45
CA ILE A 135 -11.32 1.87 8.02
C ILE A 135 -12.20 2.30 9.21
N ASP A 136 -12.73 1.33 9.98
CA ASP A 136 -13.61 1.62 11.11
C ASP A 136 -12.88 2.37 12.25
N ALA A 137 -11.61 2.03 12.49
CA ALA A 137 -10.80 2.71 13.48
C ALA A 137 -10.44 4.15 13.09
N CYS A 138 -10.24 4.41 11.80
CA CYS A 138 -9.70 5.69 11.31
C CYS A 138 -10.73 6.65 10.72
N ARG A 139 -11.95 6.20 10.38
CA ARG A 139 -12.94 7.03 9.66
C ARG A 139 -13.29 8.35 10.34
N ASN A 140 -13.17 8.43 11.67
CA ASN A 140 -13.43 9.62 12.47
C ASN A 140 -12.15 10.24 13.04
N ASP A 141 -10.97 9.69 12.67
CA ASP A 141 -9.69 10.22 13.10
C ASP A 141 -9.29 11.42 12.22
N ARG A 142 -8.54 12.36 12.79
CA ARG A 142 -8.09 13.56 12.06
C ARG A 142 -6.79 13.35 11.28
N VAL A 143 -6.08 12.29 11.56
CA VAL A 143 -4.74 12.00 11.01
C VAL A 143 -4.77 10.73 10.17
N GLY A 144 -5.63 9.77 10.53
CA GLY A 144 -5.67 8.43 9.98
C GLY A 144 -4.85 7.43 10.80
N GLY A 145 -4.46 6.30 10.20
CA GLY A 145 -3.75 5.25 10.90
C GLY A 145 -3.09 4.24 9.97
N LEU A 146 -2.49 3.24 10.57
CA LEU A 146 -1.86 2.13 9.86
C LEU A 146 -2.03 0.83 10.64
N LEU A 147 -1.98 -0.30 9.92
CA LEU A 147 -1.83 -1.58 10.57
C LEU A 147 -0.40 -1.73 11.11
N ALA A 148 -0.25 -2.26 12.30
CA ALA A 148 1.05 -2.48 12.92
C ALA A 148 1.06 -3.77 13.76
N LEU A 149 2.22 -4.36 13.87
CA LEU A 149 2.49 -5.50 14.75
C LEU A 149 3.49 -5.09 15.82
N PRO A 150 3.32 -5.52 17.09
CA PRO A 150 4.35 -5.34 18.09
C PRO A 150 5.67 -5.93 17.61
N LEU A 151 6.77 -5.24 17.86
CA LEU A 151 8.09 -5.75 17.48
C LEU A 151 8.46 -6.95 18.36
N SER A 152 8.53 -8.14 17.78
CA SER A 152 8.92 -9.38 18.46
C SER A 152 10.45 -9.54 18.56
N ASP A 153 11.19 -9.01 17.57
CA ASP A 153 12.61 -9.21 17.43
C ASP A 153 13.45 -8.25 18.29
N THR A 154 14.67 -8.68 18.61
CA THR A 154 15.63 -7.82 19.30
C THR A 154 16.28 -6.87 18.31
N LEU A 155 16.13 -5.56 18.53
CA LEU A 155 16.78 -4.52 17.75
C LEU A 155 18.21 -4.28 18.24
N LYS A 156 19.14 -4.19 17.28
CA LYS A 156 20.52 -3.79 17.51
C LYS A 156 20.81 -2.48 16.78
N ALA A 157 21.39 -1.53 17.48
CA ALA A 157 21.96 -0.35 16.86
C ALA A 157 23.33 -0.69 16.28
N GLN A 158 23.62 -0.20 15.10
CA GLN A 158 24.94 -0.28 14.50
C GLN A 158 25.83 0.81 15.10
N ALA A 159 27.11 0.48 15.37
CA ALA A 159 28.10 1.45 15.79
C ALA A 159 28.31 2.54 14.72
N THR A 160 28.34 3.79 15.17
CA THR A 160 28.50 4.95 14.27
C THR A 160 29.95 5.18 13.84
N GLN A 161 30.92 4.56 14.52
CA GLN A 161 32.33 4.62 14.10
C GLN A 161 32.56 3.77 12.83
N PRO A 162 33.27 4.31 11.84
CA PRO A 162 33.59 3.52 10.65
C PRO A 162 34.40 2.30 11.06
N PRO A 163 34.12 1.10 10.53
CA PRO A 163 34.92 -0.09 10.77
C PRO A 163 36.37 0.17 10.35
N GLN A 164 37.32 -0.25 11.15
CA GLN A 164 38.72 -0.33 10.70
C GLN A 164 38.79 -1.33 9.54
N GLN A 165 39.74 -1.14 8.59
CA GLN A 165 39.87 -1.99 7.40
C GLN A 165 39.67 -3.47 7.76
N ASP A 166 38.75 -4.14 7.03
CA ASP A 166 38.35 -5.56 7.14
C ASP A 166 37.35 -5.97 8.23
N ASP A 167 36.91 -5.07 9.10
CA ASP A 167 35.85 -5.38 10.07
C ASP A 167 34.46 -5.03 9.49
N GLY A 168 33.54 -6.00 9.44
CA GLY A 168 32.14 -5.76 9.11
C GLY A 168 31.43 -4.83 10.10
N PRO A 169 30.16 -4.46 9.87
CA PRO A 169 29.41 -3.59 10.77
C PRO A 169 29.32 -4.19 12.20
N ARG A 170 29.66 -3.39 13.21
CA ARG A 170 29.61 -3.78 14.62
C ARG A 170 28.34 -3.30 15.30
N VAL A 171 27.88 -4.08 16.27
CA VAL A 171 26.76 -3.72 17.13
C VAL A 171 27.25 -2.79 18.24
N ASP A 172 26.57 -1.65 18.42
CA ASP A 172 26.83 -0.70 19.51
C ASP A 172 25.95 -1.01 20.72
N ALA A 173 24.63 -1.10 20.51
CA ALA A 173 23.67 -1.24 21.59
C ALA A 173 22.50 -2.17 21.25
N THR A 174 21.82 -2.64 22.29
CA THR A 174 20.49 -3.24 22.18
C THR A 174 19.44 -2.17 22.44
N LEU A 175 18.52 -1.99 21.52
CA LEU A 175 17.42 -1.02 21.67
C LEU A 175 16.23 -1.65 22.36
N ALA A 176 15.58 -0.89 23.24
CA ALA A 176 14.32 -1.30 23.85
C ALA A 176 13.24 -1.46 22.75
N ARG A 177 12.43 -2.52 22.84
CA ARG A 177 11.39 -2.85 21.85
C ARG A 177 9.96 -2.63 22.36
N ASN A 178 9.76 -2.38 23.66
CA ASN A 178 8.44 -2.34 24.30
C ASN A 178 7.50 -1.26 23.72
N ASP A 179 8.07 -0.23 23.10
CA ASP A 179 7.36 0.91 22.48
C ASP A 179 7.50 0.95 20.95
N LYS A 180 7.95 -0.15 20.35
CA LYS A 180 8.23 -0.22 18.92
C LYS A 180 7.29 -1.17 18.20
N TRP A 181 6.87 -0.75 17.01
CA TRP A 181 5.92 -1.46 16.18
C TRP A 181 6.47 -1.61 14.77
N LEU A 182 6.19 -2.75 14.17
CA LEU A 182 6.44 -2.99 12.75
C LEU A 182 5.26 -2.44 11.96
N ALA A 183 5.48 -1.33 11.27
CA ALA A 183 4.46 -0.76 10.39
C ALA A 183 4.12 -1.73 9.28
N GLN A 184 2.84 -1.92 9.07
CA GLN A 184 2.28 -2.71 7.99
C GLN A 184 1.51 -1.79 7.01
N THR A 185 0.95 -2.35 5.96
CA THR A 185 0.00 -1.68 5.09
C THR A 185 -1.32 -2.45 5.07
N PRO A 186 -2.47 -1.82 4.81
CA PRO A 186 -2.64 -0.44 4.36
C PRO A 186 -2.37 0.63 5.44
N GLN A 187 -2.13 1.83 4.92
CA GLN A 187 -2.06 3.08 5.67
C GLN A 187 -3.20 3.97 5.15
N MET A 188 -3.92 4.60 6.04
CA MET A 188 -5.08 5.46 5.73
C MET A 188 -4.82 6.89 6.19
#